data_7aa723b57f6ddec5dbef17a1b83cef42
#
_entry.id   7aa723b57f6ddec5dbef17a1b83cef42
#
_cell.length_a   1.000
_cell.length_b   1.000
_cell.length_c   1.000
_cell.angle_alpha   90.00
_cell.angle_beta   90.00
_cell.angle_gamma   90.00
#
_symmetry.space_group_name_H-M   'P 1'
#
loop_
_entity.id
_entity.type
_entity.pdbx_description
1 polymer ?
#
loop_
_entity_poly.entity_id
_entity_poly.type
_entity_poly.pdbx_seq_one_letter_code
_entity_poly.pdbx_strand_id
1 'polypeptide(L)'
;YKIVTMGIIGIDEVKGHIDDKIFAKTMSDAKKKYMVNKMDITNMLKELGEEPIEINIIIKMFNEIYTGIELIKCDDSKIAKMLTEGTNKGIIKVEGILNCETDKKVTKIAEELLELLEFQIKSWKSYL
;
A
#
# COMPACT_ATOMS: atom_id res chain seq x y z
N TYR A 1 8.90 -0.27 4.48
CA TYR A 1 9.23 -0.12 3.06
C TYR A 1 8.42 -1.06 2.17
N LYS A 2 8.39 -2.35 2.49
CA LYS A 2 7.69 -3.37 1.70
C LYS A 2 6.18 -3.08 1.55
N ILE A 3 5.50 -2.71 2.62
CA ILE A 3 4.06 -2.42 2.63
C ILE A 3 3.75 -1.28 1.65
N VAL A 4 4.49 -0.19 1.74
CA VAL A 4 4.30 0.99 0.89
C VAL A 4 4.58 0.66 -0.57
N THR A 5 5.67 -0.06 -0.84
CA THR A 5 6.04 -0.45 -2.20
C THR A 5 5.00 -1.39 -2.82
N MET A 6 4.49 -2.35 -2.05
CA MET A 6 3.40 -3.21 -2.51
C MET A 6 2.12 -2.44 -2.79
N GLY A 7 1.81 -1.42 -1.99
CA GLY A 7 0.69 -0.52 -2.24
C GLY A 7 0.81 0.22 -3.58
N ILE A 8 1.99 0.74 -3.88
CA ILE A 8 2.27 1.42 -5.16
C ILE A 8 2.13 0.44 -6.33
N ILE A 9 2.72 -0.75 -6.23
CA ILE A 9 2.62 -1.78 -7.26
C ILE A 9 1.15 -2.16 -7.49
N GLY A 10 0.40 -2.40 -6.42
CA GLY A 10 -1.01 -2.76 -6.52
C GLY A 10 -1.85 -1.70 -7.23
N ILE A 11 -1.63 -0.43 -6.90
CA ILE A 11 -2.32 0.68 -7.58
C ILE A 11 -1.94 0.73 -9.06
N ASP A 12 -0.67 0.59 -9.40
CA ASP A 12 -0.22 0.61 -10.80
C ASP A 12 -0.80 -0.54 -11.61
N GLU A 13 -0.96 -1.71 -11.00
CA GLU A 13 -1.57 -2.87 -11.66
C GLU A 13 -3.06 -2.69 -11.95
N VAL A 14 -3.80 -2.02 -11.08
CA VAL A 14 -5.26 -1.92 -11.21
C VAL A 14 -5.76 -0.63 -11.83
N LYS A 15 -5.01 0.46 -11.79
CA LYS A 15 -5.50 1.79 -12.19
C LYS A 15 -6.03 1.87 -13.62
N GLY A 16 -5.46 1.10 -14.55
CA GLY A 16 -5.91 1.03 -15.95
C GLY A 16 -7.21 0.26 -16.14
N HIS A 17 -7.69 -0.45 -15.12
CA HIS A 17 -8.88 -1.29 -15.16
C HIS A 17 -10.06 -0.68 -14.41
N ILE A 18 -9.90 0.51 -13.83
CA ILE A 18 -10.95 1.20 -13.08
C ILE A 18 -11.78 2.05 -14.03
N ASP A 19 -13.11 1.81 -14.04
CA ASP A 19 -14.06 2.52 -14.90
C ASP A 19 -14.52 3.84 -14.27
N ASP A 20 -14.75 3.87 -12.96
CA ASP A 20 -15.19 5.06 -12.24
C ASP A 20 -14.08 6.10 -12.14
N LYS A 21 -14.33 7.31 -12.64
CA LYS A 21 -13.33 8.39 -12.68
C LYS A 21 -12.94 8.88 -11.29
N ILE A 22 -13.87 8.90 -10.35
CA ILE A 22 -13.63 9.34 -8.97
C ILE A 22 -12.76 8.31 -8.27
N PHE A 23 -13.06 7.02 -8.45
CA PHE A 23 -12.26 5.91 -7.92
C PHE A 23 -10.83 5.93 -8.48
N ALA A 24 -10.69 6.13 -9.79
CA ALA A 24 -9.38 6.25 -10.43
C ALA A 24 -8.55 7.42 -9.86
N LYS A 25 -9.20 8.56 -9.61
CA LYS A 25 -8.54 9.72 -8.98
C LYS A 25 -8.11 9.39 -7.56
N THR A 26 -8.96 8.71 -6.79
CA THR A 26 -8.63 8.24 -5.44
C THR A 26 -7.38 7.37 -5.44
N MET A 27 -7.23 6.51 -6.45
CA MET A 27 -6.03 5.69 -6.63
C MET A 27 -4.77 6.53 -6.90
N SER A 28 -4.88 7.52 -7.78
CA SER A 28 -3.77 8.42 -8.09
C SER A 28 -3.33 9.22 -6.86
N ASP A 29 -4.28 9.71 -6.08
CA ASP A 29 -4.00 10.45 -4.85
C ASP A 29 -3.36 9.54 -3.79
N ALA A 30 -3.84 8.32 -3.65
CA ALA A 30 -3.26 7.32 -2.76
C ALA A 30 -1.81 6.99 -3.13
N LYS A 31 -1.54 6.83 -4.42
CA LYS A 31 -0.18 6.57 -4.91
C LYS A 31 0.78 7.70 -4.54
N LYS A 32 0.36 8.96 -4.71
CA LYS A 32 1.17 10.12 -4.34
C LYS A 32 1.54 10.10 -2.85
N LYS A 33 0.58 9.80 -1.99
CA LYS A 33 0.80 9.69 -0.54
C LYS A 33 1.76 8.56 -0.19
N TYR A 34 1.61 7.40 -0.85
CA TYR A 34 2.55 6.29 -0.69
C TYR A 34 3.96 6.65 -1.12
N MET A 35 4.11 7.40 -2.20
CA MET A 35 5.43 7.83 -2.68
C MET A 35 6.13 8.75 -1.69
N VAL A 36 5.42 9.68 -1.06
CA VAL A 36 5.95 10.54 0.00
C VAL A 36 6.39 9.69 1.20
N ASN A 37 5.54 8.79 1.66
CA ASN A 37 5.84 7.91 2.78
C ASN A 37 7.05 7.01 2.47
N LYS A 38 7.14 6.49 1.25
CA LYS A 38 8.28 5.68 0.79
C LYS A 38 9.59 6.47 0.84
N MET A 39 9.55 7.74 0.45
CA MET A 39 10.73 8.61 0.51
C MET A 39 11.21 8.81 1.94
N ASP A 40 10.29 9.07 2.87
CA ASP A 40 10.60 9.23 4.29
C ASP A 40 11.22 7.95 4.86
N ILE A 41 10.66 6.79 4.53
CA ILE A 41 11.20 5.49 4.95
C ILE A 41 12.59 5.25 4.37
N THR A 42 12.79 5.56 3.09
CA THR A 42 14.10 5.42 2.42
C THR A 42 15.16 6.28 3.11
N ASN A 43 14.83 7.52 3.45
CA ASN A 43 15.73 8.42 4.16
C ASN A 43 16.08 7.88 5.55
N MET A 44 15.10 7.36 6.26
CA MET A 44 15.33 6.74 7.57
C MET A 44 16.25 5.53 7.47
N LEU A 45 16.04 4.66 6.49
CA LEU A 45 16.91 3.50 6.27
C LEU A 45 18.37 3.92 6.02
N LYS A 46 18.57 4.97 5.22
CA LYS A 46 19.92 5.54 4.99
C LYS A 46 20.56 6.05 6.28
N GLU A 47 19.80 6.76 7.11
CA GLU A 47 20.30 7.24 8.41
C GLU A 47 20.73 6.09 9.31
N LEU A 48 20.08 4.93 9.22
CA LEU A 48 20.39 3.73 9.98
C LEU A 48 21.50 2.87 9.34
N GLY A 49 22.02 3.28 8.16
CA GLY A 49 23.00 2.50 7.42
C GLY A 49 22.44 1.26 6.75
N GLU A 50 21.12 1.21 6.58
CA GLU A 50 20.40 0.10 5.96
C GLU A 50 20.01 0.42 4.52
N GLU A 51 19.91 -0.63 3.70
CA GLU A 51 19.37 -0.52 2.34
C GLU A 51 17.96 -1.09 2.27
N PRO A 52 17.07 -0.49 1.44
CA PRO A 52 15.75 -1.08 1.21
C PRO A 52 15.86 -2.43 0.51
N ILE A 53 14.87 -3.29 0.72
CA ILE A 53 14.72 -4.55 -0.02
C ILE A 53 14.63 -4.23 -1.52
N GLU A 54 15.32 -5.01 -2.34
CA GLU A 54 15.29 -4.85 -3.81
C GLU A 54 13.87 -4.95 -4.35
N ILE A 55 13.54 -4.05 -5.29
CA ILE A 55 12.21 -3.98 -5.90
C ILE A 55 11.79 -5.30 -6.55
N ASN A 56 12.71 -6.01 -7.17
CA ASN A 56 12.40 -7.30 -7.82
C ASN A 56 11.93 -8.35 -6.83
N ILE A 57 12.47 -8.36 -5.61
CA ILE A 57 12.03 -9.26 -4.54
C ILE A 57 10.59 -8.93 -4.14
N ILE A 58 10.29 -7.64 -4.00
CA ILE A 58 8.95 -7.18 -3.64
C ILE A 58 7.94 -7.51 -4.73
N ILE A 59 8.29 -7.31 -6.00
CA ILE A 59 7.44 -7.66 -7.14
C ILE A 59 7.15 -9.15 -7.14
N LYS A 60 8.15 -9.99 -6.89
CA LYS A 60 7.96 -11.43 -6.79
C LYS A 60 6.98 -11.80 -5.66
N MET A 61 7.14 -11.20 -4.49
CA MET A 61 6.23 -11.41 -3.36
C MET A 61 4.80 -10.96 -3.70
N PHE A 62 4.65 -9.82 -4.35
CA PHE A 62 3.35 -9.33 -4.81
C PHE A 62 2.69 -10.33 -5.75
N ASN A 63 3.41 -10.80 -6.76
CA ASN A 63 2.91 -11.76 -7.73
C ASN A 63 2.53 -13.10 -7.09
N GLU A 64 3.26 -13.56 -6.09
CA GLU A 64 2.94 -14.79 -5.35
C GLU A 64 1.62 -14.66 -4.57
N ILE A 65 1.35 -13.49 -4.01
CA ILE A 65 0.11 -13.21 -3.26
C ILE A 65 -1.08 -13.07 -4.19
N TYR A 66 -0.89 -12.43 -5.35
CA TYR A 66 -1.96 -12.06 -6.28
C TYR A 66 -1.94 -12.89 -7.57
N THR A 67 -1.30 -14.06 -7.58
CA THR A 67 -1.36 -14.98 -8.72
C THR A 67 -2.80 -15.41 -8.99
N GLY A 68 -3.19 -15.40 -10.25
CA GLY A 68 -4.52 -15.82 -10.68
C GLY A 68 -5.58 -14.73 -10.63
N ILE A 69 -5.22 -13.48 -10.31
CA ILE A 69 -6.14 -12.37 -10.46
C ILE A 69 -6.22 -12.03 -11.95
N GLU A 70 -7.34 -12.40 -12.55
CA GLU A 70 -7.65 -12.02 -13.92
C GLU A 70 -8.23 -10.60 -13.92
N LEU A 71 -7.38 -9.58 -13.99
CA LEU A 71 -7.78 -8.17 -14.02
C LEU A 71 -8.71 -7.86 -15.21
N ILE A 72 -8.61 -8.62 -16.29
CA ILE A 72 -9.43 -8.46 -17.50
C ILE A 72 -10.94 -8.59 -17.21
N LYS A 73 -11.31 -9.38 -16.19
CA LYS A 73 -12.70 -9.60 -15.78
C LYS A 73 -13.07 -8.87 -14.49
N CYS A 74 -12.19 -8.02 -13.97
CA CYS A 74 -12.45 -7.28 -12.74
C CYS A 74 -13.27 -6.04 -13.03
N ASP A 75 -14.37 -5.87 -12.31
CA ASP A 75 -15.09 -4.60 -12.19
C ASP A 75 -14.53 -3.80 -10.99
N ASP A 76 -15.00 -2.57 -10.83
CA ASP A 76 -14.55 -1.70 -9.75
C ASP A 76 -14.80 -2.30 -8.35
N SER A 77 -15.90 -3.02 -8.18
CA SER A 77 -16.23 -3.70 -6.92
C SER A 77 -15.20 -4.77 -6.56
N LYS A 78 -14.81 -5.60 -7.51
CA LYS A 78 -13.79 -6.63 -7.29
C LYS A 78 -12.42 -6.03 -7.01
N ILE A 79 -12.07 -4.96 -7.72
CA ILE A 79 -10.83 -4.21 -7.47
C ILE A 79 -10.84 -3.62 -6.06
N ALA A 80 -11.92 -2.97 -5.65
CA ALA A 80 -12.06 -2.40 -4.32
C ALA A 80 -11.95 -3.48 -3.23
N LYS A 81 -12.56 -4.64 -3.43
CA LYS A 81 -12.47 -5.77 -2.50
C LYS A 81 -11.02 -6.25 -2.35
N MET A 82 -10.33 -6.47 -3.45
CA MET A 82 -8.95 -6.91 -3.47
C MET A 82 -8.02 -5.93 -2.76
N LEU A 83 -8.16 -4.64 -3.08
CA LEU A 83 -7.37 -3.57 -2.45
C LEU A 83 -7.66 -3.48 -0.95
N THR A 84 -8.91 -3.63 -0.53
CA THR A 84 -9.31 -3.61 0.87
C THR A 84 -8.68 -4.78 1.64
N GLU A 85 -8.73 -5.97 1.09
CA GLU A 85 -8.12 -7.16 1.70
C GLU A 85 -6.60 -7.00 1.86
N GLY A 86 -5.93 -6.51 0.81
CA GLY A 86 -4.49 -6.25 0.84
C GLY A 86 -4.12 -5.16 1.85
N THR A 87 -4.89 -4.10 1.90
CA THR A 87 -4.67 -2.99 2.82
C THR A 87 -4.89 -3.41 4.28
N ASN A 88 -5.89 -4.24 4.57
CA ASN A 88 -6.10 -4.80 5.90
C ASN A 88 -4.90 -5.61 6.39
N LYS A 89 -4.30 -6.39 5.52
CA LYS A 89 -3.06 -7.12 5.86
C LYS A 89 -1.92 -6.15 6.21
N GLY A 90 -1.82 -5.04 5.46
CA GLY A 90 -0.87 -3.98 5.75
C GLY A 90 -1.11 -3.34 7.11
N ILE A 91 -2.36 -3.02 7.45
CA ILE A 91 -2.75 -2.46 8.74
C ILE A 91 -2.32 -3.36 9.90
N ILE A 92 -2.60 -4.65 9.80
CA ILE A 92 -2.21 -5.62 10.83
C ILE A 92 -0.71 -5.61 11.07
N LYS A 93 0.08 -5.56 10.00
CA LYS A 93 1.55 -5.51 10.09
C LYS A 93 2.04 -4.22 10.73
N VAL A 94 1.46 -3.08 10.35
CA VAL A 94 1.84 -1.77 10.92
C VAL A 94 1.47 -1.69 12.39
N GLU A 95 0.30 -2.16 12.77
CA GLU A 95 -0.11 -2.24 14.18
C GLU A 95 0.86 -3.12 15.00
N GLY A 96 1.30 -4.23 14.41
CA GLY A 96 2.33 -5.09 15.04
C GLY A 96 3.64 -4.34 15.28
N ILE A 97 4.08 -3.52 14.31
CA ILE A 97 5.26 -2.68 14.45
C ILE A 97 5.06 -1.66 15.58
N LEU A 98 3.92 -0.98 15.62
CA LEU A 98 3.62 0.04 16.64
C LEU A 98 3.57 -0.56 18.04
N ASN A 99 3.13 -1.80 18.20
CA ASN A 99 3.08 -2.48 19.49
C ASN A 99 4.45 -2.87 20.05
N CYS A 100 5.46 -3.00 19.19
CA CYS A 100 6.80 -3.47 19.58
C CYS A 100 7.88 -2.40 19.49
N GLU A 101 7.65 -1.34 18.70
CA GLU A 101 8.67 -0.33 18.41
C GLU A 101 8.69 0.77 19.45
N THR A 102 9.90 1.17 19.86
CA THR A 102 10.12 2.24 20.83
C THR A 102 10.81 3.48 20.25
N ASP A 103 11.40 3.36 19.06
CA ASP A 103 12.02 4.51 18.38
C ASP A 103 10.94 5.49 17.91
N LYS A 104 11.06 6.75 18.32
CA LYS A 104 10.07 7.79 18.03
C LYS A 104 9.93 8.11 16.54
N LYS A 105 11.03 8.06 15.78
CA LYS A 105 11.00 8.32 14.34
C LYS A 105 10.30 7.21 13.59
N VAL A 106 10.59 5.96 13.94
CA VAL A 106 9.94 4.78 13.36
C VAL A 106 8.45 4.80 13.70
N THR A 107 8.10 5.05 14.94
CA THR A 107 6.71 5.14 15.42
C THR A 107 5.92 6.20 14.65
N LYS A 108 6.50 7.38 14.46
CA LYS A 108 5.86 8.47 13.72
C LYS A 108 5.53 8.06 12.28
N ILE A 109 6.50 7.48 11.57
CA ILE A 109 6.28 7.03 10.19
C ILE A 109 5.25 5.90 10.12
N ALA A 110 5.29 4.96 11.08
CA ALA A 110 4.32 3.88 11.14
C ALA A 110 2.90 4.40 11.42
N GLU A 111 2.74 5.39 12.28
CA GLU A 111 1.45 6.04 12.55
C GLU A 111 0.91 6.76 11.31
N GLU A 112 1.76 7.50 10.59
CA GLU A 112 1.39 8.17 9.33
C GLU A 112 0.94 7.15 8.28
N LEU A 113 1.64 6.03 8.17
CA LEU A 113 1.27 4.94 7.26
C LEU A 113 -0.06 4.30 7.67
N LEU A 114 -0.27 4.07 8.95
CA LEU A 114 -1.52 3.50 9.46
C LEU A 114 -2.71 4.40 9.13
N GLU A 115 -2.60 5.70 9.37
CA GLU A 115 -3.64 6.68 9.01
C GLU A 115 -3.95 6.65 7.52
N LEU A 116 -2.92 6.56 6.68
CA LEU A 116 -3.08 6.49 5.22
C LEU A 116 -3.83 5.21 4.81
N LEU A 117 -3.46 4.06 5.37
CA LEU A 117 -4.10 2.77 5.06
C LEU A 117 -5.57 2.77 5.50
N GLU A 118 -5.88 3.26 6.69
CA GLU A 118 -7.25 3.36 7.21
C GLU A 118 -8.10 4.32 6.37
N PHE A 119 -7.54 5.45 5.97
CA PHE A 119 -8.22 6.40 5.09
C PHE A 119 -8.55 5.76 3.74
N GLN A 120 -7.66 4.98 3.18
CA GLN A 120 -7.89 4.30 1.91
C GLN A 120 -9.03 3.30 1.98
N ILE A 121 -9.08 2.49 3.03
CA ILE A 121 -10.18 1.54 3.22
C ILE A 121 -11.52 2.27 3.25
N LYS A 122 -11.62 3.38 3.96
CA LYS A 122 -12.84 4.20 3.98
C LYS A 122 -13.18 4.73 2.59
N SER A 123 -12.17 5.18 1.84
CA SER A 123 -12.37 5.71 0.49
C SER A 123 -12.90 4.69 -0.50
N TRP A 124 -12.55 3.40 -0.33
CA TRP A 124 -12.96 2.32 -1.22
C TRP A 124 -14.28 1.65 -0.82
N LYS A 125 -14.75 1.92 0.37
CA LYS A 125 -15.93 1.24 0.93
C LYS A 125 -17.19 1.42 0.09
N SER A 126 -17.36 2.59 -0.54
CA SER A 126 -18.51 2.86 -1.41
C SER A 126 -18.50 2.07 -2.72
N TYR A 127 -17.38 1.47 -3.09
CA TYR A 127 -17.23 0.67 -4.31
C TYR A 127 -17.33 -0.85 -4.09
N LEU A 128 -17.41 -1.26 -2.85
CA LEU A 128 -17.54 -2.69 -2.48
C LEU A 128 -18.87 -3.32 -2.89
#